data_f2957fd8d5759692af03a5b1955a4ec0
#
_entry.id   f2957fd8d5759692af03a5b1955a4ec0
#
_cell.length_a   1.000
_cell.length_b   1.000
_cell.length_c   1.000
_cell.angle_alpha   90.00
_cell.angle_beta   90.00
_cell.angle_gamma   90.00
#
_symmetry.space_group_name_H-M   'P 1'
#
loop_
_entity.id
_entity.type
_entity.pdbx_description
1 polymer ?
#
loop_
_entity_poly.entity_id
_entity_poly.type
_entity_poly.pdbx_seq_one_letter_code
_entity_poly.pdbx_strand_id
1 'polypeptide(L)'
;MANVPGTNRYIIRAVDDAPVLDAFIAGIRNNPALRLLEVIGPQGQPHTAIVETDTATAEQLKQSFRTSNQLMIEPDRPLSLFD
;
A
#
# COMPACT_ATOMS: atom_id res chain seq x y z
N MET A 1 -2.23 -5.48 24.40
CA MET A 1 -1.48 -4.68 23.51
C MET A 1 -1.17 -5.39 22.22
N ALA A 2 -1.64 -4.91 21.24
CA ALA A 2 -1.61 -5.66 20.03
C ALA A 2 -0.60 -5.16 19.00
N ASN A 3 0.13 -4.13 19.33
CA ASN A 3 1.02 -3.55 18.34
C ASN A 3 2.21 -4.43 18.10
N VAL A 4 2.38 -4.79 16.88
CA VAL A 4 3.60 -5.44 16.43
C VAL A 4 4.58 -4.31 16.09
N PRO A 5 5.72 -4.23 16.79
CA PRO A 5 6.66 -3.16 16.51
C PRO A 5 7.07 -3.16 15.05
N GLY A 6 7.07 -1.98 14.46
CA GLY A 6 7.54 -1.82 13.09
C GLY A 6 6.51 -2.02 12.01
N THR A 7 5.27 -2.38 12.36
CA THR A 7 4.23 -2.45 11.32
C THR A 7 3.36 -1.21 11.35
N ASN A 8 2.99 -0.76 10.17
CA ASN A 8 2.16 0.41 9.98
C ASN A 8 1.24 0.18 8.80
N ARG A 9 0.27 1.05 8.67
CA ARG A 9 -0.66 1.02 7.55
C ARG A 9 -0.19 2.01 6.49
N TYR A 10 -0.33 1.59 5.25
CA TYR A 10 0.07 2.41 4.11
C TYR A 10 -1.02 2.41 3.06
N ILE A 11 -1.13 3.53 2.35
CA ILE A 11 -2.07 3.68 1.25
C ILE A 11 -1.27 3.58 -0.04
N ILE A 12 -1.68 2.68 -0.92
CA ILE A 12 -1.06 2.51 -2.23
C ILE A 12 -2.08 2.91 -3.28
N ARG A 13 -1.68 3.83 -4.16
CA ARG A 13 -2.55 4.36 -5.19
C ARG A 13 -1.93 4.18 -6.56
N ALA A 14 -2.80 3.99 -7.56
CA ALA A 14 -2.35 4.03 -8.94
C ALA A 14 -2.16 5.48 -9.36
N VAL A 15 -1.05 5.74 -10.02
CA VAL A 15 -0.76 7.09 -10.55
C VAL A 15 -1.68 7.38 -11.73
N ASP A 16 -1.90 6.38 -12.56
CA ASP A 16 -2.81 6.47 -13.70
C ASP A 16 -3.84 5.35 -13.60
N ASP A 17 -4.74 5.28 -14.58
CA ASP A 17 -5.73 4.21 -14.65
C ASP A 17 -5.13 2.88 -15.06
N ALA A 18 -3.93 2.62 -14.65
CA ALA A 18 -3.24 1.42 -15.10
C ALA A 18 -3.71 0.21 -14.32
N PRO A 19 -3.83 -0.94 -14.96
CA PRO A 19 -4.16 -2.19 -14.26
C PRO A 19 -3.04 -2.67 -13.36
N VAL A 20 -2.00 -1.89 -13.21
CA VAL A 20 -0.84 -2.22 -12.39
C VAL A 20 -1.23 -2.45 -10.94
N LEU A 21 -2.16 -1.64 -10.42
CA LEU A 21 -2.57 -1.81 -9.02
C LEU A 21 -3.28 -3.14 -8.82
N ASP A 22 -4.12 -3.54 -9.77
CA ASP A 22 -4.82 -4.82 -9.68
C ASP A 22 -3.81 -5.97 -9.68
N ALA A 23 -2.81 -5.91 -10.53
CA ALA A 23 -1.76 -6.91 -10.57
C ALA A 23 -0.95 -6.92 -9.28
N PHE A 24 -0.67 -5.74 -8.74
CA PHE A 24 0.06 -5.62 -7.48
C PHE A 24 -0.74 -6.26 -6.33
N ILE A 25 -2.04 -6.00 -6.29
CA ILE A 25 -2.91 -6.58 -5.26
C ILE A 25 -2.90 -8.10 -5.35
N ALA A 26 -2.95 -8.65 -6.55
CA ALA A 26 -2.88 -10.09 -6.72
C ALA A 26 -1.58 -10.66 -6.16
N GLY A 27 -0.49 -9.92 -6.34
CA GLY A 27 0.81 -10.33 -5.79
C GLY A 27 0.89 -10.24 -4.28
N ILE A 28 0.21 -9.23 -3.69
CA ILE A 28 0.21 -9.06 -2.24
C ILE A 28 -0.33 -10.30 -1.53
N ARG A 29 -1.36 -10.90 -2.10
CA ARG A 29 -2.03 -12.03 -1.47
C ARG A 29 -1.11 -13.21 -1.25
N ASN A 30 -0.03 -13.26 -2.00
CA ASN A 30 0.96 -14.32 -1.88
C ASN A 30 2.22 -13.88 -1.14
N ASN A 31 2.23 -12.66 -0.62
CA ASN A 31 3.41 -12.10 0.03
C ASN A 31 3.15 -11.97 1.53
N PRO A 32 3.79 -12.80 2.37
CA PRO A 32 3.55 -12.74 3.81
C PRO A 32 4.05 -11.46 4.47
N ALA A 33 4.90 -10.70 3.81
CA ALA A 33 5.39 -9.44 4.36
C ALA A 33 4.38 -8.31 4.24
N LEU A 34 3.32 -8.50 3.45
CA LEU A 34 2.29 -7.49 3.22
C LEU A 34 0.94 -8.07 3.54
N ARG A 35 0.16 -7.32 4.30
CA ARG A 35 -1.20 -7.70 4.63
C ARG A 35 -2.17 -6.73 3.98
N LEU A 36 -2.98 -7.23 3.08
CA LEU A 36 -3.99 -6.40 2.43
C LEU A 36 -5.16 -6.19 3.37
N LEU A 37 -5.45 -4.94 3.69
CA LEU A 37 -6.53 -4.60 4.61
C LEU A 37 -7.80 -4.20 3.87
N GLU A 38 -7.65 -3.44 2.79
CA GLU A 38 -8.81 -2.93 2.08
C GLU A 38 -8.43 -2.58 0.65
N VAL A 39 -9.39 -2.74 -0.25
CA VAL A 39 -9.24 -2.33 -1.65
C VAL A 39 -10.40 -1.38 -1.97
N ILE A 40 -10.10 -0.24 -2.55
CA ILE A 40 -11.07 0.79 -2.86
C ILE A 40 -11.11 1.02 -4.36
N GLY A 41 -12.31 1.07 -4.90
CA GLY A 41 -12.51 1.31 -6.32
C GLY A 41 -13.43 0.27 -6.94
N PRO A 42 -13.83 0.46 -8.20
CA PRO A 42 -14.70 -0.48 -8.88
C PRO A 42 -14.06 -1.85 -8.98
N GLN A 43 -14.89 -2.87 -8.99
CA GLN A 43 -14.41 -4.23 -9.12
C GLN A 43 -13.65 -4.39 -10.43
N GLY A 44 -12.44 -4.95 -10.32
CA GLY A 44 -11.58 -5.12 -11.49
C GLY A 44 -10.77 -3.88 -11.85
N GLN A 45 -11.07 -2.74 -11.23
CA GLN A 45 -10.35 -1.49 -11.50
C GLN A 45 -10.11 -0.74 -10.19
N PRO A 46 -9.42 -1.34 -9.24
CA PRO A 46 -9.14 -0.65 -7.99
C PRO A 46 -8.20 0.52 -8.23
N HIS A 47 -8.41 1.58 -7.47
CA HIS A 47 -7.51 2.74 -7.53
C HIS A 47 -6.71 2.91 -6.25
N THR A 48 -7.09 2.24 -5.17
CA THR A 48 -6.42 2.39 -3.89
C THR A 48 -6.42 1.07 -3.15
N ALA A 49 -5.30 0.75 -2.51
CA ALA A 49 -5.21 -0.41 -1.64
C ALA A 49 -4.60 0.03 -0.32
N ILE A 50 -5.13 -0.49 0.78
CA ILE A 50 -4.58 -0.22 2.10
C ILE A 50 -3.92 -1.50 2.59
N VAL A 51 -2.65 -1.39 2.96
CA VAL A 51 -1.86 -2.53 3.37
C VAL A 51 -1.21 -2.26 4.71
N GLU A 52 -0.86 -3.35 5.39
CA GLU A 52 -0.08 -3.27 6.62
C GLU A 52 1.24 -3.98 6.39
N THR A 53 2.33 -3.32 6.72
CA THR A 53 3.65 -3.89 6.56
C THR A 53 4.65 -3.15 7.46
N ASP A 54 5.85 -3.68 7.55
CA ASP A 54 6.91 -3.03 8.30
C ASP A 54 7.53 -1.88 7.49
N THR A 55 8.22 -1.00 8.21
CA THR A 55 8.81 0.18 7.60
C THR A 55 9.84 -0.19 6.53
N ALA A 56 10.64 -1.21 6.76
CA ALA A 56 11.68 -1.59 5.80
C ALA A 56 11.06 -2.06 4.49
N THR A 57 10.01 -2.87 4.56
CA THR A 57 9.31 -3.33 3.37
C THR A 57 8.66 -2.16 2.64
N ALA A 58 8.05 -1.24 3.38
CA ALA A 58 7.43 -0.07 2.78
C ALA A 58 8.46 0.79 2.05
N GLU A 59 9.65 0.93 2.60
CA GLU A 59 10.71 1.70 1.93
C GLU A 59 11.15 1.03 0.63
N GLN A 60 11.23 -0.29 0.63
CA GLN A 60 11.53 -1.02 -0.60
C GLN A 60 10.47 -0.80 -1.67
N LEU A 61 9.21 -0.84 -1.27
CA LEU A 61 8.11 -0.58 -2.19
C LEU A 61 8.18 0.85 -2.72
N LYS A 62 8.48 1.79 -1.86
CA LYS A 62 8.58 3.19 -2.24
C LYS A 62 9.62 3.40 -3.32
N GLN A 63 10.78 2.76 -3.17
CA GLN A 63 11.84 2.87 -4.16
C GLN A 63 11.44 2.20 -5.48
N SER A 64 10.81 1.05 -5.38
CA SER A 64 10.33 0.33 -6.55
C SER A 64 9.30 1.15 -7.31
N PHE A 65 8.39 1.79 -6.59
CA PHE A 65 7.35 2.61 -7.20
C PHE A 65 7.92 3.86 -7.85
N ARG A 66 8.97 4.44 -7.27
CA ARG A 66 9.65 5.57 -7.90
C ARG A 66 10.24 5.21 -9.25
N THR A 67 10.79 4.01 -9.34
CA THR A 67 11.40 3.55 -10.58
C THR A 67 10.35 3.31 -11.65
N SER A 68 9.23 2.71 -11.28
CA SER A 68 8.19 2.38 -12.25
C SER A 68 7.26 3.56 -12.56
N ASN A 69 7.12 4.51 -11.63
CA ASN A 69 6.22 5.65 -11.78
C ASN A 69 4.77 5.28 -12.01
N GLN A 70 4.36 4.09 -11.60
CA GLN A 70 2.99 3.62 -11.83
C GLN A 70 2.17 3.56 -10.56
N LEU A 71 2.82 3.47 -9.41
CA LEU A 71 2.14 3.39 -8.13
C LEU A 71 2.78 4.38 -7.16
N MET A 72 2.00 4.79 -6.18
CA MET A 72 2.46 5.63 -5.08
C MET A 72 2.14 4.95 -3.77
N ILE A 73 2.98 5.15 -2.77
CA ILE A 73 2.75 4.66 -1.43
C ILE A 73 2.96 5.79 -0.44
N GLU A 74 2.05 5.89 0.53
CA GLU A 74 2.17 6.90 1.58
C GLU A 74 1.66 6.32 2.89
N PRO A 75 2.15 6.82 4.02
CA PRO A 75 1.65 6.34 5.31
C PRO A 75 0.18 6.69 5.49
N ASP A 76 -0.59 5.73 6.01
CA ASP A 76 -1.97 5.97 6.38
C ASP A 76 -2.01 6.34 7.85
N ARG A 77 -1.89 7.63 8.12
CA ARG A 77 -1.91 8.14 9.48
C ARG A 77 -3.14 8.98 9.70
N PRO A 78 -3.74 8.88 10.88
CA PRO A 78 -4.83 9.80 11.20
C PRO A 78 -4.33 11.23 11.09
N LEU A 79 -5.13 12.07 10.51
CA LEU A 79 -4.79 13.47 10.44
C LEU A 79 -4.88 14.03 11.84
N SER A 80 -3.75 14.49 12.36
CA SER A 80 -3.72 15.07 13.69
C SER A 80 -3.27 16.51 13.58
N LEU A 81 -4.12 17.42 13.99
CA LEU A 81 -3.84 18.84 13.93
C LEU A 81 -3.04 19.32 15.12
N PHE A 82 -2.82 18.47 16.08
CA PHE A 82 -2.21 18.87 17.34
C PHE A 82 -0.89 18.18 17.60
N ASP A 83 -0.41 17.47 16.68
CA ASP A 83 0.90 16.83 16.85
C ASP A 83 2.02 17.72 16.46
#